data_8e708efadbb1845a6a0444283726f2c2
#
_entry.id   8e708efadbb1845a6a0444283726f2c2
#
_cell.length_a   1.000
_cell.length_b   1.000
_cell.length_c   1.000
_cell.angle_alpha   90.00
_cell.angle_beta   90.00
_cell.angle_gamma   90.00
#
_symmetry.space_group_name_H-M   'P 1'
#
loop_
_entity.id
_entity.type
_entity.pdbx_description
1 polymer ?
#
loop_
_entity_poly.entity_id
_entity_poly.type
_entity_poly.pdbx_seq_one_letter_code
_entity_poly.pdbx_strand_id
1 'polypeptide(L)'
;KWGVGLQEITTVFKREAKIKCDSNLMVIGLRNGFPFDLAGICSGDIIVSVNRKKIASAAELNEIYEKLADKKEKVLIEVQRNNAVSFHILDPNK
;
A
#
# COMPACT_ATOMS: atom_id res chain seq x y z
N LYS A 1 -8.44 -8.76 2.93
CA LYS A 1 -8.49 -7.35 2.50
C LYS A 1 -7.59 -7.16 1.28
N TRP A 2 -8.16 -7.17 0.13
CA TRP A 2 -7.43 -6.99 -1.14
C TRP A 2 -6.23 -7.93 -1.32
N GLY A 3 -6.04 -8.91 -0.42
CA GLY A 3 -4.99 -9.91 -0.55
C GLY A 3 -3.59 -9.39 -0.28
N VAL A 4 -3.42 -8.50 0.68
CA VAL A 4 -2.12 -7.92 1.01
C VAL A 4 -1.81 -8.10 2.49
N GLY A 5 -0.55 -8.45 2.77
CA GLY A 5 0.01 -8.45 4.12
C GLY A 5 0.84 -7.20 4.31
N LEU A 6 0.64 -6.50 5.43
CA LEU A 6 1.29 -5.23 5.69
C LEU A 6 1.99 -5.24 7.04
N GLN A 7 3.06 -4.46 7.13
CA GLN A 7 3.80 -4.27 8.38
C GLN A 7 4.15 -2.81 8.53
N GLU A 8 4.01 -2.29 9.75
CA GLU A 8 4.49 -0.95 10.06
C GLU A 8 5.97 -1.03 10.39
N ILE A 9 6.76 -0.22 9.69
CA ILE A 9 8.21 -0.19 9.86
C ILE A 9 8.62 0.96 10.78
N THR A 10 9.76 0.79 11.45
CA THR A 10 10.24 1.77 12.41
C THR A 10 11.14 2.81 11.72
N THR A 11 11.36 3.92 12.42
CA THR A 11 12.31 4.94 11.96
C THR A 11 13.70 4.36 11.84
N VAL A 12 14.09 3.47 12.76
CA VAL A 12 15.41 2.83 12.71
C VAL A 12 15.52 1.95 11.47
N PHE A 13 14.49 1.15 11.17
CA PHE A 13 14.48 0.32 9.97
C PHE A 13 14.64 1.16 8.71
N LYS A 14 13.88 2.25 8.62
CA LYS A 14 13.95 3.13 7.43
C LYS A 14 15.34 3.73 7.27
N ARG A 15 15.97 4.13 8.36
CA ARG A 15 17.32 4.69 8.32
C ARG A 15 18.34 3.66 7.83
N GLU A 16 18.29 2.45 8.37
CA GLU A 16 19.23 1.40 8.00
C GLU A 16 19.04 0.93 6.55
N ALA A 17 17.81 0.88 6.09
CA ALA A 17 17.50 0.49 4.72
C ALA A 17 17.60 1.65 3.73
N LYS A 18 17.93 2.85 4.21
CA LYS A 18 18.03 4.08 3.40
C LYS A 18 16.72 4.43 2.71
N ILE A 19 15.62 4.21 3.39
CA ILE A 19 14.29 4.52 2.87
C ILE A 19 13.91 5.95 3.25
N LYS A 20 13.61 6.77 2.25
CA LYS A 20 13.20 8.15 2.45
C LYS A 20 11.72 8.29 2.14
N CYS A 21 10.88 8.06 3.14
CA CYS A 21 9.44 8.08 2.96
C CYS A 21 8.77 8.44 4.28
N ASP A 22 7.71 9.24 4.21
CA ASP A 22 6.97 9.63 5.41
C ASP A 22 6.05 8.52 5.91
N SER A 23 5.65 7.61 5.04
CA SER A 23 4.80 6.48 5.44
C SER A 23 5.63 5.40 6.12
N ASN A 24 4.99 4.69 7.05
CA ASN A 24 5.60 3.56 7.73
C ASN A 24 4.97 2.23 7.35
N LEU A 25 4.17 2.18 6.29
CA LEU A 25 3.40 0.99 5.96
C LEU A 25 4.03 0.26 4.76
N MET A 26 4.62 -0.90 5.02
CA MET A 26 5.31 -1.68 4.00
C MET A 26 4.50 -2.93 3.64
N VAL A 27 4.47 -3.24 2.35
CA VAL A 27 3.89 -4.50 1.86
C VAL A 27 4.89 -5.62 2.11
N ILE A 28 4.47 -6.63 2.86
CA ILE A 28 5.35 -7.78 3.18
C ILE A 28 4.93 -9.07 2.49
N GLY A 29 3.75 -9.10 1.89
CA GLY A 29 3.29 -10.27 1.16
C GLY A 29 2.05 -9.98 0.35
N LEU A 30 1.85 -10.75 -0.69
CA LEU A 30 0.71 -10.59 -1.60
C LEU A 30 0.11 -11.96 -1.89
N ARG A 31 -1.21 -12.01 -1.96
CA ARG A 31 -1.92 -13.23 -2.36
C ARG A 31 -2.16 -13.18 -3.87
N ASN A 32 -1.69 -14.21 -4.56
CA ASN A 32 -1.79 -14.29 -6.01
C ASN A 32 -3.23 -14.14 -6.48
N GLY A 33 -3.42 -13.30 -7.50
CA GLY A 33 -4.72 -13.11 -8.12
C GLY A 33 -5.65 -12.14 -7.40
N PHE A 34 -5.25 -11.63 -6.24
CA PHE A 34 -6.04 -10.65 -5.51
C PHE A 34 -5.71 -9.23 -6.00
N PRO A 35 -6.55 -8.24 -5.67
CA PRO A 35 -6.40 -6.90 -6.26
C PRO A 35 -5.03 -6.25 -6.13
N PHE A 36 -4.35 -6.36 -5.00
CA PHE A 36 -3.01 -5.78 -4.86
C PHE A 36 -2.00 -6.44 -5.78
N ASP A 37 -2.07 -7.76 -5.89
CA ASP A 37 -1.17 -8.49 -6.80
C ASP A 37 -1.43 -8.10 -8.26
N LEU A 38 -2.70 -8.03 -8.65
CA LEU A 38 -3.05 -7.69 -10.02
C LEU A 38 -2.73 -6.25 -10.37
N ALA A 39 -2.63 -5.38 -9.39
CA ALA A 39 -2.28 -3.97 -9.60
C ALA A 39 -0.78 -3.77 -9.85
N GLY A 40 0.02 -4.80 -9.66
CA GLY A 40 1.46 -4.70 -9.89
C GLY A 40 2.25 -4.25 -8.67
N ILE A 41 1.64 -4.20 -7.51
CA ILE A 41 2.32 -3.85 -6.27
C ILE A 41 3.13 -5.06 -5.82
N CYS A 42 4.33 -4.83 -5.32
CA CYS A 42 5.26 -5.89 -4.94
C CYS A 42 5.60 -5.85 -3.46
N SER A 43 6.02 -6.99 -2.94
CA SER A 43 6.55 -7.06 -1.58
C SER A 43 7.77 -6.14 -1.46
N GLY A 44 7.83 -5.36 -0.39
CA GLY A 44 8.86 -4.34 -0.20
C GLY A 44 8.42 -2.94 -0.59
N ASP A 45 7.32 -2.79 -1.29
CA ASP A 45 6.78 -1.47 -1.61
C ASP A 45 6.21 -0.83 -0.35
N ILE A 46 6.35 0.50 -0.26
CA ILE A 46 5.79 1.26 0.86
C ILE A 46 4.57 2.01 0.35
N ILE A 47 3.43 1.83 1.01
CA ILE A 47 2.21 2.51 0.60
C ILE A 47 2.24 3.94 1.11
N VAL A 48 2.21 4.89 0.20
CA VAL A 48 2.33 6.31 0.52
C VAL A 48 0.95 6.97 0.61
N SER A 49 0.09 6.69 -0.34
CA SER A 49 -1.25 7.29 -0.34
C SER A 49 -2.27 6.39 -1.02
N VAL A 50 -3.53 6.62 -0.70
CA VAL A 50 -4.66 5.94 -1.30
C VAL A 50 -5.64 7.01 -1.74
N ASN A 51 -5.97 7.05 -3.04
CA ASN A 51 -6.82 8.08 -3.63
C ASN A 51 -6.36 9.49 -3.26
N ARG A 52 -5.04 9.69 -3.30
CA ARG A 52 -4.35 10.96 -3.01
C ARG A 52 -4.42 11.38 -1.54
N LYS A 53 -4.91 10.53 -0.67
CA LYS A 53 -4.89 10.79 0.77
C LYS A 53 -3.70 10.07 1.37
N LYS A 54 -2.77 10.80 1.95
CA LYS A 54 -1.58 10.22 2.57
C LYS A 54 -1.96 9.35 3.75
N ILE A 55 -1.32 8.19 3.83
CA ILE A 55 -1.49 7.28 4.96
C ILE A 55 -0.12 6.98 5.55
N ALA A 56 -0.09 6.69 6.84
CA ALA A 56 1.15 6.39 7.53
C ALA A 56 1.09 5.10 8.34
N SER A 57 -0.10 4.54 8.51
CA SER A 57 -0.27 3.37 9.36
C SER A 57 -1.29 2.40 8.78
N ALA A 58 -1.24 1.16 9.28
CA ALA A 58 -2.20 0.14 8.88
C ALA A 58 -3.63 0.52 9.28
N ALA A 59 -3.78 1.21 10.40
CA ALA A 59 -5.11 1.64 10.85
C ALA A 59 -5.75 2.61 9.86
N GLU A 60 -4.97 3.54 9.32
CA GLU A 60 -5.47 4.50 8.35
C GLU A 60 -5.89 3.80 7.05
N LEU A 61 -5.09 2.84 6.59
CA LEU A 61 -5.45 2.07 5.40
C LEU A 61 -6.72 1.25 5.64
N ASN A 62 -6.84 0.67 6.83
CA ASN A 62 -8.02 -0.12 7.17
C ASN A 62 -9.29 0.71 7.17
N GLU A 63 -9.22 1.94 7.67
CA GLU A 63 -10.36 2.86 7.63
C GLU A 63 -10.79 3.14 6.19
N ILE A 64 -9.82 3.38 5.31
CA ILE A 64 -10.11 3.63 3.90
C ILE A 64 -10.71 2.38 3.26
N TYR A 65 -10.17 1.21 3.57
CA TYR A 65 -10.70 -0.04 3.06
C TYR A 65 -12.17 -0.23 3.45
N GLU A 66 -12.50 0.03 4.71
CA GLU A 66 -13.88 -0.09 5.19
C GLU A 66 -14.85 0.84 4.44
N LYS A 67 -14.37 2.05 4.13
CA LYS A 67 -15.19 3.02 3.39
C LYS A 67 -15.40 2.62 1.93
N LEU A 68 -14.41 1.94 1.33
CA LEU A 68 -14.44 1.63 -0.09
C LEU A 68 -14.91 0.21 -0.40
N ALA A 69 -14.96 -0.66 0.60
CA ALA A 69 -15.23 -2.09 0.38
C ALA A 69 -16.57 -2.34 -0.33
N ASP A 70 -17.59 -1.58 0.01
CA ASP A 70 -18.93 -1.76 -0.57
C ASP A 70 -19.11 -1.05 -1.91
N LYS A 71 -18.22 -0.13 -2.26
CA LYS A 71 -18.38 0.69 -3.45
C LYS A 71 -17.84 0.02 -4.70
N LYS A 72 -16.89 -0.90 -4.55
CA LYS A 72 -16.25 -1.61 -5.66
C LYS A 72 -15.70 -0.69 -6.74
N GLU A 73 -15.27 0.50 -6.33
CA GLU A 73 -14.65 1.47 -7.24
C GLU A 73 -13.16 1.21 -7.34
N LYS A 74 -12.57 1.61 -8.46
CA LYS A 74 -11.13 1.53 -8.62
C LYS A 74 -10.45 2.49 -7.66
N VAL A 75 -9.29 2.08 -7.14
CA VAL A 75 -8.56 2.81 -6.12
C VAL A 75 -7.17 3.13 -6.63
N LEU A 76 -6.76 4.39 -6.50
CA LEU A 76 -5.40 4.80 -6.87
C LEU A 76 -4.49 4.63 -5.67
N ILE A 77 -3.47 3.78 -5.83
CA ILE A 77 -2.47 3.53 -4.78
C ILE A 77 -1.14 4.12 -5.20
N GLU A 78 -0.59 4.98 -4.37
CA GLU A 78 0.76 5.50 -4.56
C GLU A 78 1.71 4.71 -3.67
N VAL A 79 2.76 4.14 -4.27
CA VAL A 79 3.78 3.39 -3.52
C VAL A 79 5.16 3.93 -3.82
N GLN A 80 6.09 3.68 -2.90
CA GLN A 80 7.49 4.00 -3.10
C GLN A 80 8.30 2.71 -3.13
N ARG A 81 9.05 2.55 -4.21
CA ARG A 81 9.92 1.39 -4.43
C ARG A 81 11.31 1.89 -4.77
N ASN A 82 12.31 1.48 -3.97
CA ASN A 82 13.70 1.91 -4.18
C ASN A 82 13.82 3.43 -4.29
N ASN A 83 13.10 4.15 -3.43
CA ASN A 83 13.06 5.61 -3.38
C ASN A 83 12.49 6.27 -4.64
N ALA A 84 11.78 5.51 -5.45
CA ALA A 84 11.06 6.03 -6.62
C ALA A 84 9.56 5.80 -6.42
N VAL A 85 8.77 6.83 -6.70
CA VAL A 85 7.32 6.79 -6.53
C VAL A 85 6.67 6.26 -7.80
N SER A 86 5.67 5.39 -7.64
CA SER A 86 4.85 4.93 -8.74
C SER A 86 3.39 4.85 -8.31
N PHE A 87 2.50 4.89 -9.30
CA PHE A 87 1.06 4.84 -9.05
C PHE A 87 0.50 3.56 -9.65
N HIS A 88 -0.43 2.94 -8.94
CA HIS A 88 -1.06 1.70 -9.36
C HIS A 88 -2.57 1.82 -9.18
N ILE A 89 -3.30 1.28 -10.14
CA ILE A 89 -4.76 1.22 -10.06
C ILE A 89 -5.17 -0.13 -9.50
N LEU A 90 -5.83 -0.11 -8.37
CA LEU A 90 -6.34 -1.31 -7.73
C LEU A 90 -7.80 -1.47 -8.11
N ASP A 91 -8.14 -2.61 -8.73
CA ASP A 91 -9.51 -2.90 -9.14
C ASP A 91 -10.07 -4.00 -8.24
N PRO A 92 -10.95 -3.66 -7.30
CA PRO A 92 -11.49 -4.64 -6.36
C PRO A 92 -12.41 -5.67 -6.98
N ASN A 93 -12.77 -5.49 -8.25
CA ASN A 93 -13.64 -6.42 -8.98
C ASN A 93 -12.89 -7.54 -9.68
N LYS A 94 -11.57 -7.55 -9.57
CA LYS A 94 -10.75 -8.57 -10.22
C LYS A 94 -10.25 -9.62 -9.27
#